data_d48c51a8a0a595ae4658400ad847ef99
#
_entry.id   d48c51a8a0a595ae4658400ad847ef99
#
_cell.length_a   1.000
_cell.length_b   1.000
_cell.length_c   1.000
_cell.angle_alpha   90.00
_cell.angle_beta   90.00
_cell.angle_gamma   90.00
#
_symmetry.space_group_name_H-M   'P 1'
#
loop_
_entity.id
_entity.type
_entity.pdbx_description
1 polymer ?
#
loop_
_entity_poly.entity_id
_entity_poly.type
_entity_poly.pdbx_seq_one_letter_code
_entity_poly.pdbx_strand_id
1 'polypeptide(L)'
;YNDKEDFSSNMNFRQETRMIDIKNLRKHYDEDTVFITAHAAERFRLRNIKAKDIRTAVATGEIIEQYPCDYPYPSCLILGVTKENRYIHVVMSDEGSASRIITAYFPDPAKWSNDYKTRKEDI
;
A
#
# COMPACT_ATOMS: atom_id res chain seq x y z
N TYR A 1 25.07 -10.01 10.08
CA TYR A 1 24.32 -9.71 11.29
C TYR A 1 24.96 -10.22 12.57
N ASN A 2 26.25 -10.29 12.62
CA ASN A 2 26.89 -10.87 13.79
C ASN A 2 27.12 -9.87 14.90
N ASP A 3 26.94 -8.61 14.60
CA ASP A 3 27.19 -7.51 15.53
C ASP A 3 25.90 -6.72 15.72
N LYS A 4 25.48 -6.57 16.96
CA LYS A 4 24.25 -5.87 17.29
C LYS A 4 24.28 -4.40 16.89
N GLU A 5 25.45 -3.76 17.00
CA GLU A 5 25.58 -2.36 16.63
C GLU A 5 25.44 -2.20 15.12
N ASP A 6 26.13 -3.04 14.37
CA ASP A 6 26.02 -3.05 12.93
C ASP A 6 24.61 -3.37 12.48
N PHE A 7 23.96 -4.29 13.17
CA PHE A 7 22.59 -4.66 12.87
C PHE A 7 21.64 -3.47 13.04
N SER A 8 21.76 -2.73 14.13
CA SER A 8 20.92 -1.55 14.37
C SER A 8 21.10 -0.48 13.30
N SER A 9 22.34 -0.16 12.97
CA SER A 9 22.66 0.81 11.92
C SER A 9 22.14 0.35 10.57
N ASN A 10 22.32 -0.92 10.25
CA ASN A 10 21.85 -1.50 9.00
C ASN A 10 20.33 -1.51 8.93
N MET A 11 19.64 -1.73 10.04
CA MET A 11 18.19 -1.68 10.06
C MET A 11 17.66 -0.29 9.74
N ASN A 12 18.23 0.75 10.32
CA ASN A 12 17.82 2.13 10.06
C ASN A 12 18.02 2.47 8.59
N PHE A 13 19.17 2.12 8.05
CA PHE A 13 19.46 2.34 6.64
C PHE A 13 18.48 1.58 5.75
N ARG A 14 18.23 0.32 6.06
CA ARG A 14 17.29 -0.51 5.29
C ARG A 14 15.87 0.04 5.35
N GLN A 15 15.44 0.52 6.52
CA GLN A 15 14.11 1.11 6.63
C GLN A 15 13.99 2.34 5.74
N GLU A 16 14.99 3.20 5.71
CA GLU A 16 14.99 4.37 4.84
C GLU A 16 14.95 3.99 3.37
N THR A 17 15.80 3.01 2.97
CA THR A 17 15.85 2.57 1.57
C THR A 17 14.63 1.77 1.15
N ARG A 18 13.86 1.22 2.12
CA ARG A 18 12.66 0.45 1.85
C ARG A 18 11.39 1.28 1.95
N MET A 19 11.50 2.57 2.23
CA MET A 19 10.36 3.47 2.14
C MET A 19 9.92 3.60 0.69
N ILE A 20 8.62 3.47 0.47
CA ILE A 20 8.07 3.49 -0.88
C ILE A 20 7.74 4.92 -1.29
N ASP A 21 8.14 5.26 -2.51
CA ASP A 21 7.73 6.49 -3.17
C ASP A 21 6.56 6.16 -4.10
N ILE A 22 5.45 6.84 -3.94
CA ILE A 22 4.25 6.56 -4.74
C ILE A 22 4.52 6.76 -6.23
N LYS A 23 5.51 7.58 -6.60
CA LYS A 23 5.88 7.77 -8.01
C LYS A 23 6.37 6.46 -8.63
N ASN A 24 7.05 5.61 -7.86
CA ASN A 24 7.48 4.30 -8.34
C ASN A 24 6.29 3.40 -8.61
N LEU A 25 5.29 3.43 -7.74
CA LEU A 25 4.08 2.63 -7.94
C LEU A 25 3.32 3.09 -9.19
N ARG A 26 3.24 4.40 -9.40
CA ARG A 26 2.60 4.96 -10.59
C ARG A 26 3.37 4.59 -11.85
N LYS A 27 4.70 4.59 -11.79
CA LYS A 27 5.56 4.15 -12.89
C LYS A 27 5.28 2.69 -13.25
N HIS A 28 5.12 1.83 -12.25
CA HIS A 28 4.82 0.41 -12.50
C HIS A 28 3.47 0.24 -13.20
N TYR A 29 2.49 1.09 -12.90
CA TYR A 29 1.24 1.08 -13.67
C TYR A 29 1.47 1.49 -15.12
N ASP A 30 2.29 2.50 -15.36
CA ASP A 30 2.60 2.94 -16.73
C ASP A 30 3.36 1.87 -17.51
N GLU A 31 4.18 1.08 -16.83
CA GLU A 31 4.96 0.00 -17.43
C GLU A 31 4.22 -1.33 -17.49
N ASP A 32 2.98 -1.36 -16.99
CA ASP A 32 2.15 -2.56 -16.95
C ASP A 32 2.81 -3.68 -16.11
N THR A 33 3.42 -3.29 -14.99
CA THR A 33 4.09 -4.21 -14.08
C THR A 33 3.48 -4.19 -12.68
N VAL A 34 2.17 -4.01 -12.60
CA VAL A 34 1.42 -4.14 -11.35
C VAL A 34 0.62 -5.44 -11.40
N PHE A 35 0.82 -6.29 -10.41
CA PHE A 35 0.22 -7.61 -10.36
C PHE A 35 -0.81 -7.74 -9.25
N ILE A 36 -1.83 -8.53 -9.48
CA ILE A 36 -2.86 -8.86 -8.50
C ILE A 36 -2.94 -10.38 -8.42
N THR A 37 -2.81 -10.94 -7.20
CA THR A 37 -2.93 -12.39 -7.03
C THR A 37 -4.39 -12.82 -7.24
N ALA A 38 -4.58 -14.10 -7.58
CA ALA A 38 -5.92 -14.65 -7.73
C ALA A 38 -6.74 -14.52 -6.42
N HIS A 39 -6.08 -14.71 -5.28
CA HIS A 39 -6.72 -14.56 -3.98
C HIS A 39 -7.19 -13.13 -3.74
N ALA A 40 -6.35 -12.15 -4.04
CA ALA A 40 -6.71 -10.74 -3.90
C ALA A 40 -7.84 -10.36 -4.88
N ALA A 41 -7.76 -10.83 -6.11
CA ALA A 41 -8.79 -10.57 -7.12
C ALA A 41 -10.16 -11.09 -6.66
N GLU A 42 -10.20 -12.26 -6.04
CA GLU A 42 -11.46 -12.81 -5.52
C GLU A 42 -12.02 -11.95 -4.38
N ARG A 43 -11.17 -11.45 -3.49
CA ARG A 43 -11.61 -10.55 -2.43
C ARG A 43 -12.14 -9.24 -2.98
N PHE A 44 -11.51 -8.70 -4.02
CA PHE A 44 -11.99 -7.47 -4.67
C PHE A 44 -13.35 -7.69 -5.29
N ARG A 45 -13.55 -8.84 -5.93
CA ARG A 45 -14.86 -9.20 -6.49
C ARG A 45 -15.93 -9.23 -5.40
N LEU A 46 -15.64 -9.85 -4.26
CA LEU A 46 -16.58 -9.95 -3.14
C LEU A 46 -16.89 -8.58 -2.52
N ARG A 47 -15.95 -7.66 -2.57
CA ARG A 47 -16.09 -6.30 -2.02
C ARG A 47 -16.61 -5.29 -3.05
N ASN A 48 -16.85 -5.74 -4.26
CA ASN A 48 -17.24 -4.87 -5.38
C ASN A 48 -16.21 -3.77 -5.65
N ILE A 49 -14.94 -4.14 -5.59
CA ILE A 49 -13.82 -3.27 -5.93
C ILE A 49 -13.29 -3.71 -7.28
N LYS A 50 -13.20 -2.79 -8.22
CA LYS A 50 -12.70 -3.07 -9.56
C LYS A 50 -11.25 -2.65 -9.70
N ALA A 51 -10.52 -3.29 -10.61
CA ALA A 51 -9.14 -2.96 -10.86
C ALA A 51 -8.95 -1.47 -11.20
N LYS A 52 -9.88 -0.88 -11.92
CA LYS A 52 -9.85 0.55 -12.25
C LYS A 52 -10.00 1.45 -11.04
N ASP A 53 -10.72 1.01 -10.01
CA ASP A 53 -10.87 1.77 -8.76
C ASP A 53 -9.53 1.86 -8.05
N ILE A 54 -8.80 0.75 -8.01
CA ILE A 54 -7.48 0.69 -7.39
C ILE A 54 -6.50 1.56 -8.16
N ARG A 55 -6.50 1.45 -9.49
CA ARG A 55 -5.62 2.24 -10.34
C ARG A 55 -5.86 3.74 -10.14
N THR A 56 -7.11 4.17 -10.13
CA THR A 56 -7.46 5.57 -9.89
C THR A 56 -6.99 6.03 -8.51
N ALA A 57 -7.18 5.20 -7.49
CA ALA A 57 -6.76 5.52 -6.13
C ALA A 57 -5.24 5.73 -6.04
N VAL A 58 -4.46 4.87 -6.69
CA VAL A 58 -3.00 4.99 -6.69
C VAL A 58 -2.56 6.22 -7.50
N ALA A 59 -3.23 6.49 -8.62
CA ALA A 59 -2.88 7.62 -9.49
C ALA A 59 -3.06 8.97 -8.80
N THR A 60 -4.06 9.11 -7.94
CA THR A 60 -4.44 10.39 -7.34
C THR A 60 -4.32 10.43 -5.83
N GLY A 61 -4.01 9.32 -5.20
CA GLY A 61 -3.97 9.20 -3.75
C GLY A 61 -2.64 9.54 -3.12
N GLU A 62 -2.51 9.16 -1.87
CA GLU A 62 -1.29 9.40 -1.09
C GLU A 62 -0.98 8.22 -0.19
N ILE A 63 0.29 7.99 0.09
CA ILE A 63 0.71 6.98 1.06
C ILE A 63 0.48 7.55 2.45
N ILE A 64 -0.26 6.83 3.29
CA ILE A 64 -0.54 7.26 4.67
C ILE A 64 0.17 6.39 5.71
N GLU A 65 0.60 5.19 5.35
CA GLU A 65 1.39 4.32 6.23
C GLU A 65 2.45 3.60 5.41
N GLN A 66 3.62 3.43 6.00
CA GLN A 66 4.72 2.68 5.40
C GLN A 66 4.99 1.45 6.24
N TYR A 67 5.26 0.34 5.57
CA TYR A 67 5.61 -0.93 6.22
C TYR A 67 6.95 -1.41 5.68
N PRO A 68 8.06 -0.72 6.06
CA PRO A 68 9.38 -1.02 5.47
C PRO A 68 9.93 -2.38 5.88
N CYS A 69 9.41 -2.96 6.94
CA CYS A 69 9.85 -4.26 7.43
C CYS A 69 9.04 -5.43 6.89
N ASP A 70 8.05 -5.19 6.05
CA ASP A 70 7.30 -6.27 5.41
C ASP A 70 8.22 -7.13 4.56
N TYR A 71 7.92 -8.40 4.53
CA TYR A 71 8.76 -9.39 3.87
C TYR A 71 7.92 -10.14 2.85
N PRO A 72 8.45 -10.44 1.67
CA PRO A 72 9.83 -10.19 1.20
C PRO A 72 10.10 -8.78 0.71
N TYR A 73 9.08 -7.97 0.50
CA TYR A 73 9.22 -6.62 -0.02
C TYR A 73 8.51 -5.63 0.88
N PRO A 74 8.98 -4.38 0.93
CA PRO A 74 8.27 -3.36 1.67
C PRO A 74 6.88 -3.14 1.07
N SER A 75 5.96 -2.69 1.89
CA SER A 75 4.62 -2.34 1.46
C SER A 75 4.19 -1.02 2.06
N CYS A 76 3.06 -0.52 1.61
CA CYS A 76 2.51 0.73 2.10
C CYS A 76 0.99 0.71 2.01
N LEU A 77 0.36 1.60 2.75
CA LEU A 77 -1.07 1.82 2.71
C LEU A 77 -1.33 3.14 1.99
N ILE A 78 -2.13 3.08 0.94
CA ILE A 78 -2.50 4.23 0.13
C ILE A 78 -3.95 4.59 0.41
N LEU A 79 -4.20 5.86 0.66
CA LEU A 79 -5.55 6.40 0.70
C LEU A 79 -5.83 7.05 -0.64
N GLY A 80 -6.89 6.61 -1.29
CA GLY A 80 -7.34 7.18 -2.55
C GLY A 80 -8.84 7.34 -2.60
N VAL A 81 -9.31 7.81 -3.74
CA VAL A 81 -10.73 8.00 -3.99
C VAL A 81 -11.05 7.32 -5.31
N THR A 82 -12.14 6.57 -5.35
CA THR A 82 -12.60 5.94 -6.57
C THR A 82 -13.27 6.98 -7.48
N LYS A 83 -13.57 6.60 -8.73
CA LYS A 83 -14.30 7.47 -9.65
C LYS A 83 -15.70 7.82 -9.14
N GLU A 84 -16.22 7.00 -8.23
CA GLU A 84 -17.53 7.23 -7.61
C GLU A 84 -17.44 8.02 -6.30
N ASN A 85 -16.27 8.63 -6.05
CA ASN A 85 -16.01 9.46 -4.85
C ASN A 85 -16.07 8.68 -3.54
N ARG A 86 -15.73 7.39 -3.56
CA ARG A 86 -15.59 6.61 -2.33
C ARG A 86 -14.14 6.54 -1.91
N TYR A 87 -13.89 6.75 -0.63
CA TYR A 87 -12.56 6.53 -0.07
C TYR A 87 -12.23 5.05 -0.10
N ILE A 88 -11.00 4.74 -0.50
CA ILE A 88 -10.51 3.37 -0.59
C ILE A 88 -9.10 3.30 -0.04
N HIS A 89 -8.80 2.23 0.69
CA HIS A 89 -7.46 1.91 1.13
C HIS A 89 -6.89 0.80 0.25
N VAL A 90 -5.66 1.00 -0.21
CA VAL A 90 -4.95 0.02 -1.04
C VAL A 90 -3.62 -0.28 -0.38
N VAL A 91 -3.33 -1.56 -0.16
CA VAL A 91 -2.02 -2.00 0.33
C VAL A 91 -1.25 -2.56 -0.85
N MET A 92 -0.10 -1.97 -1.12
CA MET A 92 0.77 -2.37 -2.24
C MET A 92 2.19 -2.59 -1.76
N SER A 93 2.86 -3.55 -2.40
CA SER A 93 4.30 -3.72 -2.24
C SER A 93 5.04 -3.10 -3.42
N ASP A 94 6.30 -2.73 -3.17
CA ASP A 94 7.24 -2.32 -4.21
C ASP A 94 8.34 -3.38 -4.28
N GLU A 95 8.41 -4.09 -5.40
CA GLU A 95 9.37 -5.17 -5.62
C GLU A 95 10.55 -4.70 -6.48
N GLY A 96 10.70 -3.39 -6.65
CA GLY A 96 11.75 -2.79 -7.47
C GLY A 96 11.29 -2.53 -8.90
N SER A 97 11.21 -3.57 -9.71
CA SER A 97 10.78 -3.46 -11.10
C SER A 97 9.28 -3.68 -11.29
N ALA A 98 8.57 -4.04 -10.24
CA ALA A 98 7.15 -4.36 -10.28
C ALA A 98 6.51 -4.02 -8.93
N SER A 99 5.20 -3.99 -8.90
CA SER A 99 4.40 -3.80 -7.69
C SER A 99 3.33 -4.87 -7.62
N ARG A 100 2.84 -5.12 -6.42
CA ARG A 100 1.79 -6.10 -6.17
C ARG A 100 0.72 -5.49 -5.29
N ILE A 101 -0.53 -5.63 -5.69
CA ILE A 101 -1.67 -5.25 -4.85
C ILE A 101 -1.88 -6.39 -3.86
N ILE A 102 -1.68 -6.10 -2.58
CA ILE A 102 -1.83 -7.08 -1.51
C ILE A 102 -3.28 -7.17 -1.08
N THR A 103 -3.90 -6.02 -0.87
CA THR A 103 -5.33 -5.95 -0.54
C THR A 103 -5.87 -4.55 -0.82
N ALA A 104 -7.17 -4.43 -0.85
CA ALA A 104 -7.87 -3.16 -0.92
C ALA A 104 -9.23 -3.32 -0.26
N TYR A 105 -9.69 -2.27 0.37
CA TYR A 105 -10.97 -2.27 1.07
C TYR A 105 -11.49 -0.84 1.22
N PHE A 106 -12.78 -0.72 1.46
CA PHE A 106 -13.35 0.57 1.84
C PHE A 106 -13.17 0.73 3.34
N PRO A 107 -12.50 1.80 3.81
CA PRO A 107 -12.19 1.92 5.23
C PRO A 107 -13.43 2.09 6.08
N ASP A 108 -13.43 1.43 7.23
CA ASP A 108 -14.52 1.47 8.19
C ASP A 108 -14.43 2.76 9.01
N PRO A 109 -15.44 3.63 8.96
CA PRO A 109 -15.41 4.89 9.74
C PRO A 109 -15.35 4.67 11.25
N ALA A 110 -15.69 3.48 11.73
CA ALA A 110 -15.55 3.17 13.16
C ALA A 110 -14.09 2.95 13.56
N LYS A 111 -13.21 2.63 12.60
CA LYS A 111 -11.81 2.30 12.85
C LYS A 111 -10.84 3.39 12.41
N TRP A 112 -11.31 4.34 11.64
CA TRP A 112 -10.46 5.39 11.05
C TRP A 112 -11.04 6.77 11.36
N SER A 113 -10.15 7.76 11.39
CA SER A 113 -10.55 9.16 11.53
C SER A 113 -11.43 9.61 10.36
N ASN A 114 -12.03 10.78 10.45
CA ASN A 114 -12.94 11.29 9.43
C ASN A 114 -12.29 11.47 8.06
N ASP A 115 -10.98 11.72 8.03
CA ASP A 115 -10.23 11.83 6.78
C ASP A 115 -9.65 10.49 6.32
N TYR A 116 -9.88 9.42 7.07
CA TYR A 116 -9.42 8.04 6.82
C TYR A 116 -7.90 7.89 6.77
N LYS A 117 -7.16 8.84 7.33
CA LYS A 117 -5.69 8.82 7.33
C LYS A 117 -5.10 8.26 8.60
N THR A 118 -5.82 8.34 9.70
CA THR A 118 -5.32 7.96 11.02
C THR A 118 -6.24 6.92 11.64
N ARG A 119 -5.64 5.88 12.18
CA ARG A 119 -6.40 4.86 12.92
C ARG A 119 -6.94 5.44 14.19
N LYS A 120 -8.19 5.12 14.52
CA LYS A 120 -8.74 5.45 15.84
C LYS A 120 -8.08 4.54 16.86
N GLU A 121 -7.68 5.14 17.98
CA GLU A 121 -7.07 4.36 19.04
C GLU A 121 -8.14 3.55 19.76
N ASP A 122 -7.77 2.35 20.16
CA ASP A 122 -8.59 1.54 21.05
C ASP A 122 -8.47 2.13 22.46
N ILE A 123 -9.57 2.49 23.00
CA ILE A 123 -9.62 3.08 24.34
C ILE A 123 -10.04 2.06 25.36
#